data_0be76b231b91309b554a9b6457ec139f
#
_entry.id   0be76b231b91309b554a9b6457ec139f
#
_cell.length_a   1.000
_cell.length_b   1.000
_cell.length_c   1.000
_cell.angle_alpha   90.00
_cell.angle_beta   90.00
_cell.angle_gamma   90.00
#
_symmetry.space_group_name_H-M   'P 1'
#
loop_
_entity.id
_entity.type
_entity.pdbx_description
1 polymer ?
#
loop_
_entity_poly.entity_id
_entity_poly.type
_entity_poly.pdbx_seq_one_letter_code
_entity_poly.pdbx_strand_id
1 'polypeptide(L)'
;MFFFLLAALAWDGEKISRSDAEWKNILGQNRYNVMRRKTSEGAFLGKYVLTETKGTYSCAGCSLALFSSEDKYQAKVGWPTFTQPIAPKNVFYLEDFSMGFKRYEVLCRKCDAHLGHVFHDGPPIKYLRYCINSIALQFEPN
;
A
#
# COMPACT_ATOMS: atom_id res chain seq x y z
N MET A 1 -13.93 -1.75 13.88
CA MET A 1 -14.20 -3.20 14.06
C MET A 1 -13.51 -4.03 13.02
N PHE A 2 -13.82 -3.81 11.75
CA PHE A 2 -13.23 -4.58 10.66
C PHE A 2 -11.69 -4.56 10.69
N PHE A 3 -11.08 -3.39 10.92
CA PHE A 3 -9.62 -3.27 10.92
C PHE A 3 -8.92 -4.01 12.07
N PHE A 4 -9.61 -4.15 13.19
CA PHE A 4 -9.03 -4.88 14.33
C PHE A 4 -8.83 -6.36 14.02
N LEU A 5 -9.78 -6.95 13.30
CA LEU A 5 -9.65 -8.36 12.89
C LEU A 5 -8.44 -8.57 11.99
N LEU A 6 -8.25 -7.67 11.01
CA LEU A 6 -7.10 -7.77 10.11
C LEU A 6 -5.78 -7.50 10.83
N ALA A 7 -5.78 -6.52 11.73
CA ALA A 7 -4.58 -6.17 12.48
C ALA A 7 -4.17 -7.27 13.47
N ALA A 8 -5.11 -8.11 13.89
CA ALA A 8 -4.85 -9.19 14.83
C ALA A 8 -4.20 -10.42 14.18
N LEU A 9 -4.15 -10.47 12.83
CA LEU A 9 -3.52 -11.60 12.13
C LEU A 9 -2.01 -11.58 12.37
N ALA A 10 -1.49 -12.71 12.85
CA ALA A 10 -0.07 -12.86 13.10
C ALA A 10 0.70 -12.94 11.76
N TRP A 11 1.86 -12.31 11.72
CA TRP A 11 2.78 -12.45 10.60
C TRP A 11 3.72 -13.62 10.89
N ASP A 12 3.71 -14.60 10.04
CA ASP A 12 4.56 -15.79 10.17
C ASP A 12 5.75 -15.77 9.20
N GLY A 13 5.90 -14.71 8.43
CA GLY A 13 7.01 -14.52 7.51
C GLY A 13 8.20 -13.85 8.19
N GLU A 14 9.30 -13.78 7.45
CA GLU A 14 10.52 -13.12 7.91
C GLU A 14 10.42 -11.61 7.70
N LYS A 15 10.68 -10.84 8.75
CA LYS A 15 10.71 -9.38 8.67
C LYS A 15 12.04 -8.90 8.09
N ILE A 16 11.99 -7.80 7.35
CA ILE A 16 13.19 -7.12 6.85
C ILE A 16 13.33 -5.80 7.59
N SER A 17 14.51 -5.56 8.17
CA SER A 17 14.83 -4.32 8.84
C SER A 17 16.15 -3.78 8.27
N ARG A 18 16.16 -2.49 7.92
CA ARG A 18 17.34 -1.81 7.38
C ARG A 18 17.41 -0.41 7.95
N SER A 19 18.61 0.16 7.98
CA SER A 19 18.79 1.56 8.39
C SER A 19 18.19 2.51 7.36
N ASP A 20 17.94 3.75 7.77
CA ASP A 20 17.46 4.80 6.86
C ASP A 20 18.44 5.01 5.70
N ALA A 21 19.75 4.98 5.98
CA ALA A 21 20.75 5.14 4.93
C ALA A 21 20.68 4.02 3.90
N GLU A 22 20.50 2.78 4.36
CA GLU A 22 20.35 1.63 3.47
C GLU A 22 19.09 1.74 2.63
N TRP A 23 17.95 2.10 3.26
CA TRP A 23 16.71 2.28 2.52
C TRP A 23 16.82 3.38 1.47
N LYS A 24 17.43 4.51 1.82
CA LYS A 24 17.61 5.62 0.89
C LYS A 24 18.44 5.18 -0.32
N ASN A 25 19.50 4.42 -0.08
CA ASN A 25 20.37 3.91 -1.13
C ASN A 25 19.64 2.94 -2.06
N ILE A 26 18.84 2.03 -1.50
CA ILE A 26 18.11 1.02 -2.27
C ILE A 26 16.96 1.64 -3.06
N LEU A 27 16.19 2.53 -2.42
CA LEU A 27 14.94 3.04 -2.98
C LEU A 27 15.12 4.29 -3.84
N GLY A 28 16.17 5.07 -3.60
CA GLY A 28 16.29 6.42 -4.15
C GLY A 28 15.43 7.40 -3.36
N GLN A 29 15.69 8.70 -3.55
CA GLN A 29 15.10 9.74 -2.69
C GLN A 29 13.58 9.79 -2.73
N ASN A 30 12.98 9.76 -3.92
CA ASN A 30 11.53 9.91 -4.05
C ASN A 30 10.76 8.73 -3.43
N ARG A 31 11.20 7.52 -3.74
CA ARG A 31 10.59 6.31 -3.19
C ARG A 31 10.81 6.21 -1.69
N TYR A 32 12.01 6.56 -1.23
CA TYR A 32 12.33 6.62 0.19
C TYR A 32 11.40 7.58 0.93
N ASN A 33 11.17 8.77 0.36
CA ASN A 33 10.29 9.76 1.00
C ASN A 33 8.88 9.21 1.21
N VAL A 34 8.33 8.50 0.23
CA VAL A 34 7.00 7.92 0.35
C VAL A 34 7.00 6.74 1.31
N MET A 35 7.89 5.78 1.09
CA MET A 35 7.83 4.50 1.78
C MET A 35 8.37 4.53 3.20
N ARG A 36 9.32 5.43 3.50
CA ARG A 36 9.96 5.49 4.80
C ARG A 36 9.69 6.79 5.56
N ARG A 37 9.35 7.87 4.86
CA ARG A 37 9.04 9.16 5.48
C ARG A 37 7.55 9.51 5.40
N LYS A 38 6.73 8.62 4.86
CA LYS A 38 5.27 8.72 4.83
C LYS A 38 4.72 9.90 4.05
N THR A 39 5.45 10.37 3.05
CA THR A 39 4.89 11.37 2.13
C THR A 39 3.99 10.66 1.12
N SER A 40 3.26 11.44 0.34
CA SER A 40 2.38 10.93 -0.71
C SER A 40 2.91 11.37 -2.07
N GLU A 41 2.82 10.51 -3.06
CA GLU A 41 3.06 10.96 -4.44
C GLU A 41 1.93 11.89 -4.87
N GLY A 42 2.17 12.72 -5.89
CA GLY A 42 1.14 13.60 -6.44
C GLY A 42 0.03 12.82 -7.15
N ALA A 43 -1.19 13.35 -7.07
CA ALA A 43 -2.34 12.75 -7.73
C ALA A 43 -2.10 12.67 -9.25
N PHE A 44 -2.43 11.54 -9.85
CA PHE A 44 -2.30 11.24 -11.29
C PHE A 44 -0.86 11.23 -11.82
N LEU A 45 0.14 11.34 -10.94
CA LEU A 45 1.55 11.29 -11.35
C LEU A 45 2.12 9.88 -11.28
N GLY A 46 1.47 8.97 -10.56
CA GLY A 46 1.98 7.63 -10.38
C GLY A 46 1.81 6.75 -11.61
N LYS A 47 2.75 5.83 -11.76
CA LYS A 47 2.85 4.97 -12.94
C LYS A 47 1.64 4.04 -13.13
N TYR A 48 1.02 3.62 -12.03
CA TYR A 48 0.00 2.56 -12.08
C TYR A 48 -1.43 3.06 -11.89
N VAL A 49 -1.66 4.37 -11.88
CA VAL A 49 -3.00 4.92 -11.63
C VAL A 49 -4.04 4.32 -12.59
N LEU A 50 -3.74 4.31 -13.88
CA LEU A 50 -4.66 3.87 -14.91
C LEU A 50 -4.39 2.46 -15.45
N THR A 51 -3.45 1.73 -14.85
CA THR A 51 -3.08 0.41 -15.32
C THR A 51 -4.24 -0.56 -15.18
N GLU A 52 -4.55 -1.28 -16.26
CA GLU A 52 -5.59 -2.32 -16.29
C GLU A 52 -5.04 -3.69 -16.66
N THR A 53 -3.74 -3.79 -16.92
CA THR A 53 -3.07 -5.03 -17.25
C THR A 53 -3.18 -6.01 -16.08
N LYS A 54 -3.41 -7.27 -16.38
CA LYS A 54 -3.51 -8.32 -15.37
C LYS A 54 -2.13 -8.65 -14.80
N GLY A 55 -2.05 -8.71 -13.49
CA GLY A 55 -0.79 -9.01 -12.82
C GLY A 55 -0.86 -8.76 -11.33
N THR A 56 0.32 -8.76 -10.70
CA THR A 56 0.48 -8.63 -9.27
C THR A 56 1.30 -7.39 -8.94
N TYR A 57 0.84 -6.64 -7.92
CA TYR A 57 1.54 -5.48 -7.38
C TYR A 57 2.24 -5.88 -6.09
N SER A 58 3.56 -5.75 -6.08
CA SER A 58 4.40 -6.12 -4.94
C SER A 58 5.03 -4.89 -4.33
N CYS A 59 5.52 -5.04 -3.09
CA CYS A 59 6.21 -3.95 -2.40
C CYS A 59 7.51 -3.61 -3.12
N ALA A 60 7.70 -2.35 -3.46
CA ALA A 60 8.91 -1.88 -4.12
C ALA A 60 10.15 -2.00 -3.23
N GLY A 61 9.97 -2.16 -1.92
CA GLY A 61 11.08 -2.28 -0.98
C GLY A 61 11.50 -3.71 -0.70
N CYS A 62 10.57 -4.66 -0.68
CA CYS A 62 10.88 -6.03 -0.24
C CYS A 62 10.28 -7.12 -1.13
N SER A 63 9.55 -6.76 -2.17
CA SER A 63 8.94 -7.68 -3.14
C SER A 63 7.80 -8.54 -2.58
N LEU A 64 7.31 -8.28 -1.38
CA LEU A 64 6.14 -8.99 -0.87
C LEU A 64 4.93 -8.67 -1.75
N ALA A 65 4.17 -9.68 -2.18
CA ALA A 65 2.95 -9.48 -2.95
C ALA A 65 1.91 -8.75 -2.10
N LEU A 66 1.35 -7.66 -2.63
CA LEU A 66 0.45 -6.80 -1.85
C LEU A 66 -0.95 -6.72 -2.42
N PHE A 67 -1.09 -6.54 -3.74
CA PHE A 67 -2.40 -6.37 -4.38
C PHE A 67 -2.44 -7.09 -5.73
N SER A 68 -3.64 -7.50 -6.11
CA SER A 68 -3.89 -8.13 -7.40
C SER A 68 -4.63 -7.16 -8.32
N SER A 69 -4.36 -7.25 -9.62
CA SER A 69 -5.11 -6.50 -10.62
C SER A 69 -6.60 -6.83 -10.60
N GLU A 70 -6.97 -8.02 -10.11
CA GLU A 70 -8.38 -8.41 -10.00
C GLU A 70 -9.15 -7.57 -8.99
N ASP A 71 -8.44 -6.99 -8.03
CA ASP A 71 -9.03 -6.16 -6.99
C ASP A 71 -8.87 -4.66 -7.28
N LYS A 72 -8.25 -4.32 -8.39
CA LYS A 72 -8.01 -2.92 -8.77
C LYS A 72 -9.25 -2.36 -9.49
N TYR A 73 -9.61 -1.12 -9.17
CA TYR A 73 -10.69 -0.44 -9.86
C TYR A 73 -10.35 1.05 -10.05
N GLN A 74 -11.06 1.70 -11.00
CA GLN A 74 -10.82 3.10 -11.32
C GLN A 74 -11.71 4.00 -10.45
N ALA A 75 -11.15 4.49 -9.33
CA ALA A 75 -11.88 5.34 -8.40
C ALA A 75 -11.78 6.84 -8.73
N LYS A 76 -10.97 7.20 -9.73
CA LYS A 76 -10.77 8.58 -10.20
C LYS A 76 -10.26 9.54 -9.13
N VAL A 77 -9.43 9.00 -8.23
CA VAL A 77 -8.85 9.79 -7.12
C VAL A 77 -7.37 10.09 -7.31
N GLY A 78 -6.76 9.64 -8.41
CA GLY A 78 -5.39 9.96 -8.74
C GLY A 78 -4.33 9.02 -8.19
N TRP A 79 -4.72 7.93 -7.52
CA TRP A 79 -3.81 6.89 -7.02
C TRP A 79 -4.37 5.52 -7.37
N PRO A 80 -3.50 4.51 -7.52
CA PRO A 80 -3.99 3.13 -7.68
C PRO A 80 -4.91 2.75 -6.53
N THR A 81 -6.05 2.16 -6.85
CA THR A 81 -7.08 1.86 -5.86
C THR A 81 -7.50 0.41 -5.95
N PHE A 82 -7.62 -0.23 -4.79
CA PHE A 82 -7.95 -1.66 -4.68
C PHE A 82 -9.04 -1.86 -3.64
N THR A 83 -9.80 -2.96 -3.81
CA THR A 83 -10.86 -3.31 -2.85
C THR A 83 -10.34 -4.09 -1.66
N GLN A 84 -9.20 -4.75 -1.79
CA GLN A 84 -8.60 -5.58 -0.74
C GLN A 84 -7.15 -5.90 -1.06
N PRO A 85 -6.33 -6.27 -0.05
CA PRO A 85 -4.99 -6.79 -0.32
C PRO A 85 -5.07 -8.20 -0.89
N ILE A 86 -3.99 -8.65 -1.53
CA ILE A 86 -3.92 -9.99 -2.11
C ILE A 86 -4.02 -11.08 -1.03
N ALA A 87 -3.52 -10.79 0.16
CA ALA A 87 -3.64 -11.64 1.35
C ALA A 87 -3.75 -10.73 2.56
N PRO A 88 -4.75 -10.91 3.44
CA PRO A 88 -4.96 -10.00 4.56
C PRO A 88 -3.74 -9.80 5.45
N LYS A 89 -2.92 -10.82 5.65
CA LYS A 89 -1.77 -10.73 6.55
C LYS A 89 -0.52 -10.11 5.90
N ASN A 90 -0.57 -9.75 4.61
CA ASN A 90 0.56 -9.11 3.93
C ASN A 90 0.64 -7.62 4.18
N VAL A 91 -0.39 -7.04 4.78
CA VAL A 91 -0.41 -5.63 5.19
C VAL A 91 -0.85 -5.51 6.64
N PHE A 92 -0.54 -4.37 7.26
CA PHE A 92 -1.08 -4.04 8.57
C PHE A 92 -1.45 -2.56 8.61
N TYR A 93 -2.10 -2.13 9.69
CA TYR A 93 -2.74 -0.83 9.77
C TYR A 93 -2.33 -0.09 11.02
N LEU A 94 -2.14 1.22 10.89
CA LEU A 94 -1.91 2.12 12.01
C LEU A 94 -2.89 3.28 11.90
N GLU A 95 -3.39 3.76 13.04
CA GLU A 95 -4.18 4.98 13.05
C GLU A 95 -3.28 6.16 12.73
N ASP A 96 -3.79 7.07 11.91
CA ASP A 96 -3.04 8.23 11.43
C ASP A 96 -3.89 9.48 11.63
N PHE A 97 -3.42 10.41 12.45
CA PHE A 97 -4.09 11.67 12.76
C PHE A 97 -3.40 12.88 12.13
N SER A 98 -2.47 12.66 11.22
CA SER A 98 -1.63 13.73 10.67
C SER A 98 -2.39 14.79 9.88
N MET A 99 -3.61 14.47 9.41
CA MET A 99 -4.45 15.41 8.66
C MET A 99 -5.51 16.09 9.53
N GLY A 100 -5.44 15.94 10.85
CA GLY A 100 -6.43 16.52 11.77
C GLY A 100 -7.66 15.67 11.97
N PHE A 101 -7.78 14.52 11.31
CA PHE A 101 -8.84 13.53 11.54
C PHE A 101 -8.23 12.14 11.39
N LYS A 102 -8.93 11.14 11.89
CA LYS A 102 -8.42 9.77 11.90
C LYS A 102 -8.52 9.13 10.51
N ARG A 103 -7.39 8.61 10.03
CA ARG A 103 -7.33 7.74 8.86
C ARG A 103 -6.62 6.44 9.28
N TYR A 104 -6.69 5.43 8.44
CA TYR A 104 -5.96 4.19 8.65
C TYR A 104 -4.88 4.07 7.60
N GLU A 105 -3.63 4.14 8.06
CA GLU A 105 -2.45 3.94 7.22
C GLU A 105 -2.30 2.45 6.90
N VAL A 106 -1.92 2.14 5.66
CA VAL A 106 -1.65 0.77 5.20
C VAL A 106 -0.15 0.62 5.03
N LEU A 107 0.43 -0.41 5.66
CA LEU A 107 1.86 -0.67 5.65
C LEU A 107 2.15 -2.10 5.18
N CYS A 108 3.33 -2.27 4.56
CA CYS A 108 3.82 -3.58 4.17
C CYS A 108 4.20 -4.40 5.40
N ARG A 109 3.66 -5.60 5.52
CA ARG A 109 3.90 -6.43 6.70
C ARG A 109 5.35 -6.88 6.82
N LYS A 110 6.06 -7.03 5.71
CA LYS A 110 7.41 -7.57 5.71
C LYS A 110 8.47 -6.51 6.03
N CYS A 111 8.34 -5.29 5.51
CA CYS A 111 9.36 -4.27 5.70
C CYS A 111 8.86 -3.00 6.39
N ASP A 112 7.59 -2.97 6.78
CA ASP A 112 6.94 -1.84 7.45
C ASP A 112 6.88 -0.55 6.61
N ALA A 113 7.02 -0.66 5.28
CA ALA A 113 6.94 0.50 4.42
C ALA A 113 5.53 1.09 4.39
N HIS A 114 5.44 2.41 4.37
CA HIS A 114 4.19 3.11 4.14
C HIS A 114 3.74 2.87 2.70
N LEU A 115 2.50 2.44 2.52
CA LEU A 115 1.94 2.17 1.20
C LEU A 115 0.88 3.20 0.81
N GLY A 116 0.04 3.58 1.74
CA GLY A 116 -1.08 4.50 1.52
C GLY A 116 -2.06 4.44 2.67
N HIS A 117 -3.34 4.59 2.36
CA HIS A 117 -4.42 4.59 3.35
C HIS A 117 -5.60 3.77 2.85
N VAL A 118 -6.47 3.36 3.77
CA VAL A 118 -7.70 2.67 3.43
C VAL A 118 -8.89 3.44 4.00
N PHE A 119 -9.97 3.53 3.20
CA PHE A 119 -11.18 4.29 3.51
C PHE A 119 -12.42 3.40 3.39
N HIS A 120 -13.52 3.78 4.07
CA HIS A 120 -14.77 3.05 4.06
C HIS A 120 -15.77 3.59 3.01
N ASP A 121 -15.28 3.97 1.85
CA ASP A 121 -16.09 4.54 0.77
C ASP A 121 -15.87 3.84 -0.55
N GLY A 122 -15.55 2.57 -0.51
CA GLY A 122 -15.34 1.75 -1.70
C GLY A 122 -16.62 1.08 -2.20
N PRO A 123 -16.50 0.31 -3.29
CA PRO A 123 -17.64 -0.39 -3.87
C PRO A 123 -18.06 -1.60 -3.04
N PRO A 124 -19.30 -2.11 -3.26
CA PRO A 124 -19.67 -3.40 -2.66
C PRO A 124 -18.68 -4.49 -3.10
N ILE A 125 -18.45 -5.51 -2.33
CA ILE A 125 -19.18 -5.98 -1.16
C ILE A 125 -18.59 -5.41 0.13
N LYS A 126 -17.29 -5.12 0.12
CA LYS A 126 -16.56 -4.75 1.33
C LYS A 126 -16.64 -3.27 1.66
N TYR A 127 -16.96 -2.45 0.69
CA TYR A 127 -17.04 -0.99 0.84
C TYR A 127 -15.73 -0.37 1.29
N LEU A 128 -14.60 -0.97 0.88
CA LEU A 128 -13.27 -0.49 1.21
C LEU A 128 -12.57 0.07 -0.03
N ARG A 129 -11.81 1.13 0.18
CA ARG A 129 -11.00 1.75 -0.86
C ARG A 129 -9.56 1.85 -0.34
N TYR A 130 -8.70 0.96 -0.84
CA TYR A 130 -7.26 1.00 -0.57
C TYR A 130 -6.61 1.94 -1.58
N CYS A 131 -6.21 3.11 -1.13
CA CYS A 131 -5.60 4.15 -1.95
C CYS A 131 -4.09 4.09 -1.74
N ILE A 132 -3.37 3.59 -2.74
CA ILE A 132 -1.96 3.19 -2.58
C ILE A 132 -1.08 4.00 -3.52
N ASN A 133 0.10 4.40 -3.04
CA ASN A 133 1.06 5.12 -3.86
C ASN A 133 1.69 4.20 -4.91
N SER A 134 1.66 4.58 -6.18
CA SER A 134 2.29 3.82 -7.26
C SER A 134 3.76 3.58 -6.99
N ILE A 135 4.45 4.59 -6.45
CA ILE A 135 5.90 4.53 -6.24
C ILE A 135 6.28 3.49 -5.16
N ALA A 136 5.32 3.11 -4.32
CA ALA A 136 5.52 2.07 -3.30
C ALA A 136 5.38 0.65 -3.88
N LEU A 137 4.98 0.54 -5.14
CA LEU A 137 4.65 -0.72 -5.79
C LEU A 137 5.57 -1.00 -6.98
N GLN A 138 5.76 -2.28 -7.24
CA GLN A 138 6.29 -2.75 -8.53
C GLN A 138 5.27 -3.73 -9.11
N PHE A 139 5.10 -3.71 -10.42
CA PHE A 139 4.07 -4.50 -11.09
C PHE A 139 4.68 -5.59 -11.94
N GLU A 140 4.17 -6.81 -11.80
CA GLU A 140 4.55 -7.95 -12.63
C GLU A 140 3.33 -8.43 -13.40
N PRO A 141 3.30 -8.28 -14.74
CA PRO A 141 2.20 -8.81 -15.54
C PRO A 141 2.19 -10.33 -15.49
N ASN A 142 1.01 -10.91 -15.60
CA ASN A 142 0.84 -12.35 -15.67
C ASN A 142 1.45 -12.93 -16.94
#